data_01460bec46fa514f5546bc77054b4621
#
_entry.id   01460bec46fa514f5546bc77054b4621
#
_cell.length_a   1.000
_cell.length_b   1.000
_cell.length_c   1.000
_cell.angle_alpha   90.00
_cell.angle_beta   90.00
_cell.angle_gamma   90.00
#
_symmetry.space_group_name_H-M   'P 1'
#
loop_
_entity.id
_entity.type
_entity.pdbx_description
1 polymer ?
#
loop_
_entity_poly.entity_id
_entity_poly.type
_entity_poly.pdbx_seq_one_letter_code
_entity_poly.pdbx_strand_id
1 'polypeptide(L)'
;MSQDLHSATASAPATSANLGPGFDCIALALEIRCTVKTSHADRWSVEHIGRYRLGSEESDGVLTAARRVVGDSTPLAIQVDADIPIGKGLGSSAAASVAGIAAALRLAGKEPGPDHVYRVAVELEGHADNVAAAVYGGLTLVPAEGMPLRLPFHPVLQVVVAVPDRHLSTEQARRVIDSVHPQDRVLRSLARVAALTAGLITGDAELLTAAHGDEIHERPRDGLSPEVAGLIEVGKQAGALHAARSGAGPSVIAFCTNETRERVIAAFTDTGVDVLAPQLATTGLV
;
A
#
# COMPACT_ATOMS: atom_id res chain seq x y z
N MET A 1 32.24 -12.37 -15.85
CA MET A 1 32.94 -11.39 -14.99
C MET A 1 31.85 -10.68 -14.23
N SER A 2 31.65 -11.06 -12.96
CA SER A 2 30.76 -10.33 -12.03
C SER A 2 31.42 -8.97 -11.78
N GLN A 3 30.74 -7.88 -12.12
CA GLN A 3 31.15 -6.57 -11.63
C GLN A 3 30.88 -6.58 -10.13
N ASP A 4 31.92 -6.43 -9.31
CA ASP A 4 31.77 -6.15 -7.89
C ASP A 4 31.03 -4.83 -7.74
N LEU A 5 29.73 -4.89 -7.54
CA LEU A 5 28.90 -3.72 -7.31
C LEU A 5 29.24 -3.15 -5.92
N HIS A 6 29.77 -1.93 -5.86
CA HIS A 6 30.01 -1.27 -4.58
C HIS A 6 28.73 -0.89 -3.84
N SER A 7 27.66 -0.67 -4.57
CA SER A 7 26.31 -0.41 -4.03
C SER A 7 25.23 -0.81 -5.02
N ALA A 8 24.04 -1.09 -4.50
CA ALA A 8 22.85 -1.35 -5.32
C ALA A 8 21.66 -0.55 -4.78
N THR A 9 20.73 -0.23 -5.67
CA THR A 9 19.54 0.54 -5.34
C THR A 9 18.30 -0.14 -5.90
N ALA A 10 17.21 -0.06 -5.16
CA ALA A 10 15.87 -0.46 -5.62
C ALA A 10 14.82 0.50 -5.05
N SER A 11 13.69 0.60 -5.73
CA SER A 11 12.60 1.48 -5.33
C SER A 11 11.25 0.81 -5.52
N ALA A 12 10.34 0.99 -4.56
CA ALA A 12 8.98 0.47 -4.64
C ALA A 12 7.96 1.56 -4.28
N PRO A 13 6.76 1.53 -4.89
CA PRO A 13 5.73 2.53 -4.68
C PRO A 13 4.95 2.33 -3.37
N ALA A 14 4.34 3.41 -2.89
CA ALA A 14 3.25 3.36 -1.92
C ALA A 14 2.08 2.55 -2.46
N THR A 15 1.25 2.06 -1.56
CA THR A 15 0.08 1.24 -1.94
C THR A 15 -1.12 1.58 -1.08
N SER A 16 -2.30 1.53 -1.68
CA SER A 16 -3.57 1.56 -0.97
C SER A 16 -4.26 0.21 -1.16
N ALA A 17 -4.41 -0.55 -0.08
CA ALA A 17 -5.03 -1.87 -0.12
C ALA A 17 -6.49 -1.83 0.32
N ASN A 18 -7.20 -2.89 0.07
CA ASN A 18 -8.62 -3.15 0.34
C ASN A 18 -9.57 -2.28 -0.50
N LEU A 19 -9.36 -1.00 -0.59
CA LEU A 19 -10.19 -0.03 -1.34
C LEU A 19 -11.68 -0.11 -0.96
N GLY A 20 -11.98 -0.37 0.32
CA GLY A 20 -13.30 -0.72 0.84
C GLY A 20 -13.54 -2.23 0.81
N PRO A 21 -14.47 -2.76 0.01
CA PRO A 21 -14.90 -4.16 0.09
C PRO A 21 -13.87 -5.20 -0.41
N GLY A 22 -12.73 -4.78 -0.97
CA GLY A 22 -11.69 -5.68 -1.50
C GLY A 22 -10.68 -6.15 -0.45
N PHE A 23 -11.14 -6.48 0.74
CA PHE A 23 -10.31 -6.87 1.88
C PHE A 23 -9.35 -8.02 1.54
N ASP A 24 -8.03 -7.78 1.78
CA ASP A 24 -6.92 -8.69 1.56
C ASP A 24 -6.76 -9.20 0.11
N CYS A 25 -7.54 -8.66 -0.86
CA CYS A 25 -7.46 -9.14 -2.24
C CYS A 25 -7.22 -8.06 -3.31
N ILE A 26 -7.49 -6.77 -3.03
CA ILE A 26 -7.30 -5.70 -4.01
C ILE A 26 -6.39 -4.63 -3.43
N ALA A 27 -5.42 -4.16 -4.24
CA ALA A 27 -4.59 -3.02 -3.92
C ALA A 27 -4.22 -2.21 -5.16
N LEU A 28 -3.92 -0.93 -4.93
CA LEU A 28 -3.52 0.03 -5.94
C LEU A 28 -2.14 0.61 -5.59
N ALA A 29 -1.22 0.64 -6.55
CA ALA A 29 0.08 1.27 -6.40
C ALA A 29 -0.01 2.78 -6.69
N LEU A 30 0.63 3.60 -5.85
CA LEU A 30 0.61 5.06 -5.90
C LEU A 30 2.02 5.60 -6.13
N GLU A 31 2.19 6.59 -7.03
CA GLU A 31 3.50 7.14 -7.38
C GLU A 31 4.03 8.08 -6.28
N ILE A 32 4.31 7.49 -5.15
CA ILE A 32 5.06 8.00 -4.00
C ILE A 32 5.99 6.86 -3.61
N ARG A 33 7.30 7.09 -3.53
CA ARG A 33 8.23 5.97 -3.48
C ARG A 33 9.02 5.86 -2.19
N CYS A 34 9.44 4.63 -1.90
CA CYS A 34 10.50 4.28 -0.97
C CYS A 34 11.68 3.74 -1.79
N THR A 35 12.82 4.37 -1.67
CA THR A 35 14.07 3.96 -2.32
C THR A 35 15.04 3.43 -1.27
N VAL A 36 15.59 2.25 -1.50
CA VAL A 36 16.58 1.61 -0.64
C VAL A 36 17.89 1.47 -1.39
N LYS A 37 18.96 1.97 -0.79
CA LYS A 37 20.33 1.78 -1.25
C LYS A 37 21.09 0.90 -0.27
N THR A 38 21.79 -0.11 -0.78
CA THR A 38 22.61 -1.03 0.02
C THR A 38 24.06 -0.98 -0.44
N SER A 39 24.98 -1.16 0.50
CA SER A 39 26.41 -1.34 0.24
C SER A 39 27.00 -2.35 1.22
N HIS A 40 28.12 -2.98 0.88
CA HIS A 40 28.86 -3.87 1.80
C HIS A 40 29.38 -3.09 3.02
N ALA A 41 29.35 -3.69 4.18
CA ALA A 41 29.80 -3.11 5.43
C ALA A 41 30.38 -4.16 6.38
N ASP A 42 31.12 -3.74 7.42
CA ASP A 42 31.64 -4.63 8.45
C ASP A 42 30.56 -5.06 9.47
N ARG A 43 29.50 -4.29 9.56
CA ARG A 43 28.33 -4.52 10.44
C ARG A 43 27.03 -4.07 9.79
N TRP A 44 25.94 -4.70 10.17
CA TRP A 44 24.61 -4.30 9.78
C TRP A 44 24.27 -2.90 10.32
N SER A 45 23.75 -2.04 9.46
CA SER A 45 23.24 -0.73 9.83
C SER A 45 22.12 -0.28 8.90
N VAL A 46 21.19 0.52 9.41
CA VAL A 46 20.15 1.17 8.65
C VAL A 46 20.07 2.64 9.01
N GLU A 47 19.92 3.50 8.00
CA GLU A 47 19.73 4.93 8.14
C GLU A 47 18.51 5.36 7.31
N HIS A 48 17.56 6.06 7.94
CA HIS A 48 16.41 6.65 7.30
C HIS A 48 16.66 8.14 7.01
N ILE A 49 16.72 8.53 5.74
CA ILE A 49 17.07 9.89 5.30
C ILE A 49 15.92 10.66 4.66
N GLY A 50 14.85 9.98 4.24
CA GLY A 50 13.69 10.55 3.55
C GLY A 50 12.85 11.50 4.42
N ARG A 51 11.74 11.96 3.87
CA ARG A 51 10.77 12.82 4.56
C ARG A 51 10.21 12.17 5.83
N TYR A 52 9.96 10.86 5.76
CA TYR A 52 9.44 10.07 6.87
C TYR A 52 10.53 9.11 7.37
N ARG A 53 10.96 9.29 8.62
CA ARG A 53 12.08 8.57 9.19
C ARG A 53 11.65 7.73 10.37
N LEU A 54 12.13 6.50 10.41
CA LEU A 54 12.11 5.66 11.60
C LEU A 54 13.45 5.78 12.31
N GLY A 55 13.47 5.53 13.61
CA GLY A 55 14.72 5.34 14.34
C GLY A 55 15.47 4.10 13.83
N SER A 56 16.81 4.12 13.90
CA SER A 56 17.63 2.95 13.55
C SER A 56 17.55 1.92 14.69
N GLU A 57 16.76 0.88 14.49
CA GLU A 57 16.60 -0.20 15.47
C GLU A 57 16.99 -1.55 14.85
N GLU A 58 17.48 -2.49 15.67
CA GLU A 58 17.81 -3.85 15.20
C GLU A 58 16.59 -4.60 14.62
N SER A 59 15.39 -4.23 15.03
CA SER A 59 14.12 -4.77 14.54
C SER A 59 13.58 -4.08 13.29
N ASP A 60 14.36 -3.23 12.63
CA ASP A 60 13.94 -2.52 11.41
C ASP A 60 13.54 -3.52 10.30
N GLY A 61 12.37 -3.26 9.69
CA GLY A 61 11.79 -4.17 8.70
C GLY A 61 12.63 -4.29 7.43
N VAL A 62 13.30 -3.21 7.00
CA VAL A 62 14.18 -3.24 5.81
C VAL A 62 15.44 -4.07 6.10
N LEU A 63 15.99 -3.92 7.28
CA LEU A 63 17.16 -4.68 7.73
C LEU A 63 16.82 -6.17 7.84
N THR A 64 15.65 -6.51 8.41
CA THR A 64 15.14 -7.88 8.47
C THR A 64 14.93 -8.45 7.07
N ALA A 65 14.37 -7.67 6.16
CA ALA A 65 14.12 -8.06 4.77
C ALA A 65 15.43 -8.35 3.99
N ALA A 66 16.45 -7.49 4.16
CA ALA A 66 17.75 -7.70 3.55
C ALA A 66 18.45 -8.96 4.11
N ARG A 67 18.49 -9.15 5.44
CA ARG A 67 19.04 -10.33 6.10
C ARG A 67 18.40 -11.62 5.60
N ARG A 68 17.09 -11.62 5.35
CA ARG A 68 16.34 -12.80 4.88
C ARG A 68 16.86 -13.34 3.55
N VAL A 69 17.41 -12.49 2.68
CA VAL A 69 17.82 -12.87 1.30
C VAL A 69 19.32 -13.01 1.11
N VAL A 70 20.16 -12.34 1.93
CA VAL A 70 21.63 -12.46 1.81
C VAL A 70 22.27 -13.18 2.98
N GLY A 71 21.54 -13.41 4.08
CA GLY A 71 22.00 -14.08 5.29
C GLY A 71 22.70 -13.13 6.27
N ASP A 72 22.70 -13.49 7.55
CA ASP A 72 23.27 -12.67 8.64
C ASP A 72 24.78 -12.44 8.52
N SER A 73 25.50 -13.37 7.89
CA SER A 73 26.95 -13.31 7.70
C SER A 73 27.41 -12.34 6.61
N THR A 74 26.49 -11.66 5.93
CA THR A 74 26.78 -10.70 4.86
C THR A 74 26.28 -9.30 5.27
N PRO A 75 27.00 -8.59 6.16
CA PRO A 75 26.53 -7.31 6.67
C PRO A 75 26.45 -6.24 5.58
N LEU A 76 25.37 -5.46 5.62
CA LEU A 76 25.10 -4.34 4.70
C LEU A 76 24.88 -3.05 5.49
N ALA A 77 25.37 -1.93 4.95
CA ALA A 77 24.88 -0.60 5.27
C ALA A 77 23.71 -0.29 4.35
N ILE A 78 22.56 0.03 4.95
CA ILE A 78 21.30 0.28 4.26
C ILE A 78 20.89 1.73 4.48
N GLN A 79 20.55 2.43 3.40
CA GLN A 79 19.99 3.76 3.45
C GLN A 79 18.59 3.73 2.84
N VAL A 80 17.61 4.26 3.59
CA VAL A 80 16.19 4.28 3.22
C VAL A 80 15.76 5.73 3.01
N ASP A 81 15.36 6.04 1.78
CA ASP A 81 14.78 7.32 1.40
C ASP A 81 13.29 7.12 1.10
N ALA A 82 12.43 7.56 2.02
CA ALA A 82 11.00 7.30 1.95
C ALA A 82 10.17 8.60 1.97
N ASP A 83 9.35 8.77 0.92
CA ASP A 83 8.33 9.80 0.83
C ASP A 83 6.93 9.28 1.21
N ILE A 84 6.83 8.03 1.66
CA ILE A 84 5.57 7.38 2.03
C ILE A 84 5.27 7.63 3.50
N PRO A 85 4.11 8.25 3.86
CA PRO A 85 3.71 8.45 5.25
C PRO A 85 3.63 7.14 6.05
N ILE A 86 4.33 7.08 7.18
CA ILE A 86 4.46 5.87 8.00
C ILE A 86 3.25 5.70 8.91
N GLY A 87 2.68 4.48 8.99
CA GLY A 87 1.55 4.17 9.87
C GLY A 87 0.25 4.84 9.46
N LYS A 88 0.11 5.21 8.18
CA LYS A 88 -1.04 5.90 7.62
C LYS A 88 -1.89 5.02 6.68
N GLY A 89 -1.58 3.72 6.56
CA GLY A 89 -2.32 2.82 5.66
C GLY A 89 -1.96 3.00 4.17
N LEU A 90 -0.73 3.46 3.91
CA LEU A 90 -0.20 3.69 2.56
C LEU A 90 0.91 2.69 2.17
N GLY A 91 0.96 1.54 2.80
CA GLY A 91 1.87 0.45 2.44
C GLY A 91 3.36 0.74 2.61
N SER A 92 3.72 1.67 3.54
CA SER A 92 5.13 2.05 3.75
C SER A 92 6.02 0.86 4.13
N SER A 93 5.55 -0.07 4.98
CA SER A 93 6.28 -1.30 5.34
C SER A 93 6.51 -2.19 4.13
N ALA A 94 5.45 -2.49 3.37
CA ALA A 94 5.55 -3.33 2.18
C ALA A 94 6.50 -2.75 1.12
N ALA A 95 6.43 -1.43 0.86
CA ALA A 95 7.33 -0.76 -0.07
C ALA A 95 8.79 -0.85 0.39
N ALA A 96 9.04 -0.63 1.69
CA ALA A 96 10.38 -0.70 2.27
C ALA A 96 10.94 -2.13 2.24
N SER A 97 10.14 -3.14 2.61
CA SER A 97 10.51 -4.56 2.54
C SER A 97 10.83 -4.99 1.10
N VAL A 98 9.96 -4.65 0.14
CA VAL A 98 10.15 -4.97 -1.28
C VAL A 98 11.42 -4.33 -1.84
N ALA A 99 11.64 -3.04 -1.61
CA ALA A 99 12.84 -2.34 -2.06
C ALA A 99 14.10 -2.87 -1.38
N GLY A 100 14.04 -3.18 -0.07
CA GLY A 100 15.14 -3.73 0.71
C GLY A 100 15.59 -5.10 0.22
N ILE A 101 14.64 -6.03 -0.02
CA ILE A 101 14.91 -7.35 -0.61
C ILE A 101 15.62 -7.19 -1.96
N ALA A 102 15.06 -6.35 -2.83
CA ALA A 102 15.57 -6.20 -4.19
C ALA A 102 16.97 -5.57 -4.22
N ALA A 103 17.21 -4.51 -3.43
CA ALA A 103 18.52 -3.87 -3.33
C ALA A 103 19.59 -4.84 -2.80
N ALA A 104 19.25 -5.63 -1.77
CA ALA A 104 20.15 -6.63 -1.21
C ALA A 104 20.49 -7.74 -2.21
N LEU A 105 19.50 -8.25 -2.95
CA LEU A 105 19.72 -9.25 -4.00
C LEU A 105 20.62 -8.72 -5.12
N ARG A 106 20.37 -7.49 -5.60
CA ARG A 106 21.20 -6.83 -6.63
C ARG A 106 22.65 -6.70 -6.18
N LEU A 107 22.89 -6.25 -4.95
CA LEU A 107 24.24 -6.14 -4.40
C LEU A 107 24.94 -7.50 -4.32
N ALA A 108 24.20 -8.56 -4.02
CA ALA A 108 24.69 -9.94 -4.02
C ALA A 108 24.87 -10.53 -5.45
N GLY A 109 24.74 -9.72 -6.51
CA GLY A 109 24.85 -10.16 -7.90
C GLY A 109 23.71 -11.06 -8.36
N LYS A 110 22.55 -11.04 -7.68
CA LYS A 110 21.35 -11.80 -8.02
C LYS A 110 20.29 -10.91 -8.63
N GLU A 111 19.62 -11.37 -9.68
CA GLU A 111 18.50 -10.67 -10.26
C GLU A 111 17.27 -10.76 -9.31
N PRO A 112 16.69 -9.63 -8.88
CA PRO A 112 15.50 -9.64 -8.02
C PRO A 112 14.25 -9.89 -8.87
N GLY A 113 14.02 -11.13 -9.28
CA GLY A 113 12.82 -11.50 -10.01
C GLY A 113 11.56 -11.14 -9.20
N PRO A 114 10.54 -10.49 -9.82
CA PRO A 114 9.38 -9.96 -9.10
C PRO A 114 8.64 -11.04 -8.29
N ASP A 115 8.48 -12.23 -8.83
CA ASP A 115 7.81 -13.34 -8.14
C ASP A 115 8.58 -13.83 -6.91
N HIS A 116 9.91 -13.80 -6.96
CA HIS A 116 10.74 -14.16 -5.81
C HIS A 116 10.64 -13.10 -4.71
N VAL A 117 10.76 -11.82 -5.09
CA VAL A 117 10.63 -10.70 -4.15
C VAL A 117 9.25 -10.70 -3.50
N TYR A 118 8.19 -10.92 -4.29
CA TYR A 118 6.81 -11.02 -3.79
C TYR A 118 6.68 -12.10 -2.71
N ARG A 119 7.12 -13.33 -2.98
CA ARG A 119 6.99 -14.43 -2.02
C ARG A 119 7.71 -14.15 -0.71
N VAL A 120 8.97 -13.66 -0.79
CA VAL A 120 9.74 -13.33 0.41
C VAL A 120 9.10 -12.18 1.20
N ALA A 121 8.62 -11.13 0.51
CA ALA A 121 7.98 -10.01 1.17
C ALA A 121 6.65 -10.40 1.83
N VAL A 122 5.84 -11.27 1.20
CA VAL A 122 4.59 -11.79 1.80
C VAL A 122 4.86 -12.61 3.07
N GLU A 123 5.91 -13.44 3.09
CA GLU A 123 6.31 -14.17 4.29
C GLU A 123 6.66 -13.23 5.46
N LEU A 124 7.27 -12.08 5.19
CA LEU A 124 7.66 -11.10 6.19
C LEU A 124 6.49 -10.21 6.67
N GLU A 125 5.67 -9.73 5.73
CA GLU A 125 4.56 -8.82 6.01
C GLU A 125 3.30 -9.52 6.55
N GLY A 126 3.14 -10.83 6.24
CA GLY A 126 1.97 -11.62 6.66
C GLY A 126 0.69 -11.31 5.89
N HIS A 127 0.74 -10.46 4.87
CA HIS A 127 -0.38 -10.13 3.97
C HIS A 127 0.13 -9.81 2.56
N ALA A 128 -0.70 -10.10 1.55
CA ALA A 128 -0.26 -10.16 0.17
C ALA A 128 -0.61 -8.93 -0.68
N ASP A 129 -1.66 -8.22 -0.34
CA ASP A 129 -2.28 -7.15 -1.14
C ASP A 129 -1.35 -5.94 -1.36
N ASN A 130 -0.85 -5.34 -0.28
CA ASN A 130 0.11 -4.23 -0.39
C ASN A 130 1.41 -4.67 -1.08
N VAL A 131 1.90 -5.88 -0.76
CA VAL A 131 3.11 -6.43 -1.38
C VAL A 131 2.91 -6.63 -2.88
N ALA A 132 1.74 -7.15 -3.31
CA ALA A 132 1.42 -7.32 -4.72
C ALA A 132 1.50 -5.99 -5.48
N ALA A 133 0.85 -4.95 -4.98
CA ALA A 133 0.87 -3.63 -5.61
C ALA A 133 2.27 -3.00 -5.59
N ALA A 134 3.04 -3.16 -4.51
CA ALA A 134 4.41 -2.65 -4.42
C ALA A 134 5.36 -3.35 -5.42
N VAL A 135 5.19 -4.65 -5.65
CA VAL A 135 6.05 -5.43 -6.57
C VAL A 135 5.63 -5.25 -8.02
N TYR A 136 4.34 -5.36 -8.33
CA TYR A 136 3.87 -5.43 -9.72
C TYR A 136 3.38 -4.08 -10.27
N GLY A 137 3.07 -3.12 -9.41
CA GLY A 137 2.48 -1.84 -9.79
C GLY A 137 1.03 -1.94 -10.29
N GLY A 138 0.40 -0.80 -10.51
CA GLY A 138 -0.97 -0.71 -11.03
C GLY A 138 -2.02 -1.14 -10.01
N LEU A 139 -3.18 -1.54 -10.53
CA LEU A 139 -4.24 -2.21 -9.78
C LEU A 139 -3.94 -3.71 -9.75
N THR A 140 -3.89 -4.29 -8.56
CA THR A 140 -3.57 -5.72 -8.38
C THR A 140 -4.70 -6.46 -7.69
N LEU A 141 -4.91 -7.70 -8.12
CA LEU A 141 -5.78 -8.68 -7.49
C LEU A 141 -4.92 -9.83 -6.97
N VAL A 142 -5.06 -10.13 -5.69
CA VAL A 142 -4.50 -11.33 -5.07
C VAL A 142 -5.57 -12.40 -5.08
N PRO A 143 -5.42 -13.46 -5.90
CA PRO A 143 -6.38 -14.56 -5.93
C PRO A 143 -6.25 -15.44 -4.67
N ALA A 144 -7.26 -16.25 -4.39
CA ALA A 144 -7.22 -17.21 -3.29
C ALA A 144 -6.06 -18.21 -3.43
N GLU A 145 -5.70 -18.53 -4.66
CA GLU A 145 -4.57 -19.40 -4.99
C GLU A 145 -3.80 -18.81 -6.18
N GLY A 146 -2.47 -18.98 -6.17
CA GLY A 146 -1.60 -18.55 -7.26
C GLY A 146 -0.92 -17.20 -7.02
N MET A 147 -0.45 -16.59 -8.11
CA MET A 147 0.28 -15.33 -8.10
C MET A 147 -0.67 -14.14 -8.34
N PRO A 148 -0.34 -12.94 -7.86
CA PRO A 148 -1.13 -11.75 -8.12
C PRO A 148 -1.31 -11.46 -9.60
N LEU A 149 -2.44 -10.88 -9.93
CA LEU A 149 -2.80 -10.47 -11.27
C LEU A 149 -2.86 -8.94 -11.34
N ARG A 150 -2.30 -8.36 -12.38
CA ARG A 150 -2.53 -6.94 -12.70
C ARG A 150 -3.84 -6.80 -13.44
N LEU A 151 -4.65 -5.86 -12.98
CA LEU A 151 -5.91 -5.50 -13.63
C LEU A 151 -5.75 -4.15 -14.35
N PRO A 152 -6.52 -3.91 -15.43
CA PRO A 152 -6.64 -2.57 -15.99
C PRO A 152 -7.21 -1.60 -14.94
N PHE A 153 -6.69 -0.38 -14.94
CA PHE A 153 -7.27 0.74 -14.18
C PHE A 153 -7.71 1.81 -15.17
N HIS A 154 -8.98 2.24 -15.08
CA HIS A 154 -9.55 3.10 -16.10
C HIS A 154 -8.94 4.52 -16.04
N PRO A 155 -8.46 5.09 -17.15
CA PRO A 155 -7.71 6.35 -17.16
C PRO A 155 -8.54 7.59 -16.79
N VAL A 156 -9.87 7.50 -16.79
CA VAL A 156 -10.73 8.59 -16.31
C VAL A 156 -10.64 8.80 -14.80
N LEU A 157 -10.23 7.76 -14.08
CA LEU A 157 -10.18 7.79 -12.62
C LEU A 157 -8.91 8.49 -12.13
N GLN A 158 -9.12 9.44 -11.24
CA GLN A 158 -8.09 10.15 -10.49
C GLN A 158 -8.13 9.72 -9.04
N VAL A 159 -6.97 9.74 -8.39
CA VAL A 159 -6.82 9.35 -6.99
C VAL A 159 -6.55 10.58 -6.13
N VAL A 160 -7.28 10.69 -5.01
CA VAL A 160 -7.02 11.65 -3.95
C VAL A 160 -6.99 10.90 -2.63
N VAL A 161 -6.01 11.21 -1.77
CA VAL A 161 -5.83 10.56 -0.47
C VAL A 161 -5.85 11.61 0.63
N ALA A 162 -6.78 11.47 1.58
CA ALA A 162 -6.79 12.21 2.82
C ALA A 162 -5.94 11.48 3.86
N VAL A 163 -4.99 12.18 4.51
CA VAL A 163 -4.01 11.58 5.42
C VAL A 163 -4.14 12.23 6.81
N PRO A 164 -4.95 11.66 7.72
CA PRO A 164 -5.04 12.15 9.09
C PRO A 164 -3.71 12.00 9.85
N ASP A 165 -3.51 12.83 10.87
CA ASP A 165 -2.26 12.79 11.65
C ASP A 165 -2.14 11.56 12.58
N ARG A 166 -3.22 10.82 12.81
CA ARG A 166 -3.22 9.59 13.63
C ARG A 166 -2.28 8.51 13.06
N HIS A 167 -1.62 7.78 13.94
CA HIS A 167 -0.86 6.56 13.64
C HIS A 167 -1.69 5.32 13.97
N LEU A 168 -1.70 4.33 13.06
CA LEU A 168 -2.36 3.04 13.27
C LEU A 168 -1.50 1.90 12.73
N SER A 169 -1.17 0.92 13.58
CA SER A 169 -0.46 -0.27 13.11
C SER A 169 -1.42 -1.26 12.47
N THR A 170 -0.94 -1.96 11.43
CA THR A 170 -1.70 -3.01 10.74
C THR A 170 -2.10 -4.13 11.70
N GLU A 171 -1.22 -4.48 12.63
CA GLU A 171 -1.49 -5.50 13.65
C GLU A 171 -2.67 -5.12 14.55
N GLN A 172 -2.69 -3.87 15.08
CA GLN A 172 -3.82 -3.37 15.87
C GLN A 172 -5.12 -3.38 15.06
N ALA A 173 -5.06 -2.94 13.81
CA ALA A 173 -6.21 -2.90 12.91
C ALA A 173 -6.75 -4.29 12.54
N ARG A 174 -5.91 -5.33 12.53
CA ARG A 174 -6.33 -6.72 12.28
C ARG A 174 -6.97 -7.37 13.51
N ARG A 175 -6.54 -7.04 14.73
CA ARG A 175 -7.04 -7.62 15.97
C ARG A 175 -8.51 -7.33 16.26
N VAL A 176 -9.06 -6.27 15.68
CA VAL A 176 -10.47 -5.87 15.90
C VAL A 176 -11.44 -6.48 14.89
N ILE A 177 -10.94 -7.24 13.93
CA ILE A 177 -11.77 -7.89 12.89
C ILE A 177 -12.26 -9.24 13.44
N ASP A 178 -13.57 -9.45 13.36
CA ASP A 178 -14.17 -10.72 13.73
C ASP A 178 -13.75 -11.83 12.76
N SER A 179 -13.50 -13.03 13.28
CA SER A 179 -13.19 -14.22 12.46
C SER A 179 -14.43 -14.85 11.82
N VAL A 180 -15.63 -14.48 12.26
CA VAL A 180 -16.91 -15.02 11.77
C VAL A 180 -17.85 -13.85 11.47
N HIS A 181 -18.47 -13.88 10.30
CA HIS A 181 -19.39 -12.83 9.86
C HIS A 181 -20.77 -13.41 9.52
N PRO A 182 -21.87 -12.68 9.83
CA PRO A 182 -23.20 -13.05 9.39
C PRO A 182 -23.27 -13.19 7.86
N GLN A 183 -24.00 -14.18 7.38
CA GLN A 183 -24.08 -14.50 5.95
C GLN A 183 -24.51 -13.30 5.09
N ASP A 184 -25.44 -12.50 5.57
CA ASP A 184 -25.93 -11.32 4.87
C ASP A 184 -24.86 -10.25 4.69
N ARG A 185 -23.95 -10.07 5.65
CA ARG A 185 -22.77 -9.17 5.51
C ARG A 185 -21.81 -9.70 4.44
N VAL A 186 -21.54 -11.01 4.46
CA VAL A 186 -20.67 -11.64 3.46
C VAL A 186 -21.23 -11.46 2.05
N LEU A 187 -22.53 -11.71 1.87
CA LEU A 187 -23.20 -11.54 0.57
C LEU A 187 -23.14 -10.08 0.07
N ARG A 188 -23.34 -9.09 0.94
CA ARG A 188 -23.18 -7.68 0.58
C ARG A 188 -21.74 -7.34 0.22
N SER A 189 -20.76 -7.86 0.95
CA SER A 189 -19.35 -7.64 0.64
C SER A 189 -18.95 -8.24 -0.70
N LEU A 190 -19.41 -9.45 -1.03
CA LEU A 190 -19.19 -10.09 -2.33
C LEU A 190 -19.78 -9.27 -3.48
N ALA A 191 -20.99 -8.75 -3.33
CA ALA A 191 -21.60 -7.90 -4.34
C ALA A 191 -20.83 -6.58 -4.54
N ARG A 192 -20.38 -5.96 -3.44
CA ARG A 192 -19.62 -4.71 -3.47
C ARG A 192 -18.23 -4.88 -4.05
N VAL A 193 -17.50 -5.96 -3.73
CA VAL A 193 -16.18 -6.19 -4.32
C VAL A 193 -16.26 -6.46 -5.81
N ALA A 194 -17.30 -7.15 -6.28
CA ALA A 194 -17.55 -7.33 -7.70
C ALA A 194 -17.83 -6.00 -8.42
N ALA A 195 -18.67 -5.14 -7.83
CA ALA A 195 -18.94 -3.80 -8.32
C ALA A 195 -17.68 -2.91 -8.32
N LEU A 196 -16.90 -2.92 -7.23
CA LEU A 196 -15.63 -2.20 -7.13
C LEU A 196 -14.67 -2.59 -8.25
N THR A 197 -14.44 -3.90 -8.41
CA THR A 197 -13.50 -4.40 -9.41
C THR A 197 -13.93 -4.00 -10.82
N ALA A 198 -15.21 -4.21 -11.16
CA ALA A 198 -15.75 -3.81 -12.45
C ALA A 198 -15.68 -2.29 -12.66
N GLY A 199 -16.05 -1.50 -11.66
CA GLY A 199 -16.01 -0.04 -11.72
C GLY A 199 -14.60 0.53 -11.88
N LEU A 200 -13.60 -0.02 -11.19
CA LEU A 200 -12.19 0.40 -11.36
C LEU A 200 -11.64 0.07 -12.76
N ILE A 201 -12.09 -1.02 -13.36
CA ILE A 201 -11.67 -1.43 -14.71
C ILE A 201 -12.38 -0.62 -15.81
N THR A 202 -13.67 -0.34 -15.63
CA THR A 202 -14.51 0.30 -16.67
C THR A 202 -14.65 1.82 -16.51
N GLY A 203 -14.33 2.37 -15.33
CA GLY A 203 -14.58 3.77 -14.99
C GLY A 203 -16.05 4.10 -14.77
N ASP A 204 -16.90 3.09 -14.61
CA ASP A 204 -18.34 3.24 -14.48
C ASP A 204 -18.71 3.79 -13.09
N ALA A 205 -19.41 4.94 -13.08
CA ALA A 205 -19.78 5.67 -11.87
C ALA A 205 -20.85 4.94 -11.03
N GLU A 206 -21.79 4.24 -11.67
CA GLU A 206 -22.83 3.50 -10.96
C GLU A 206 -22.25 2.30 -10.23
N LEU A 207 -21.33 1.56 -10.87
CA LEU A 207 -20.61 0.44 -10.26
C LEU A 207 -19.75 0.91 -9.08
N LEU A 208 -19.02 2.02 -9.22
CA LEU A 208 -18.21 2.57 -8.13
C LEU A 208 -19.08 3.07 -6.97
N THR A 209 -20.22 3.66 -7.26
CA THR A 209 -21.19 4.06 -6.22
C THR A 209 -21.80 2.85 -5.52
N ALA A 210 -22.13 1.79 -6.26
CA ALA A 210 -22.65 0.55 -5.70
C ALA A 210 -21.64 -0.20 -4.81
N ALA A 211 -20.35 0.07 -5.00
CA ALA A 211 -19.26 -0.52 -4.21
C ALA A 211 -19.06 0.11 -2.83
N HIS A 212 -19.77 1.20 -2.50
CA HIS A 212 -19.55 1.92 -1.24
C HIS A 212 -19.82 1.08 0.00
N GLY A 213 -18.91 1.24 0.97
CA GLY A 213 -19.00 0.67 2.31
C GLY A 213 -18.50 -0.77 2.39
N ASP A 214 -17.97 -1.10 3.56
CA ASP A 214 -17.58 -2.44 3.94
C ASP A 214 -18.05 -2.73 5.37
N GLU A 215 -18.49 -3.95 5.60
CA GLU A 215 -18.98 -4.40 6.89
C GLU A 215 -18.05 -5.43 7.54
N ILE A 216 -17.03 -5.87 6.81
CA ILE A 216 -16.10 -6.92 7.25
C ILE A 216 -14.95 -6.29 8.05
N HIS A 217 -14.24 -5.30 7.46
CA HIS A 217 -13.03 -4.78 8.07
C HIS A 217 -13.06 -3.27 8.40
N GLU A 218 -13.85 -2.44 7.68
CA GLU A 218 -13.86 -0.99 7.93
C GLU A 218 -14.59 -0.67 9.25
N ARG A 219 -15.83 -1.15 9.41
CA ARG A 219 -16.62 -0.88 10.63
C ARG A 219 -15.94 -1.31 11.94
N PRO A 220 -15.34 -2.50 12.08
CA PRO A 220 -14.60 -2.86 13.29
C PRO A 220 -13.45 -1.89 13.61
N ARG A 221 -12.86 -1.25 12.59
CA ARG A 221 -11.76 -0.29 12.73
C ARG A 221 -12.18 1.14 13.07
N ASP A 222 -13.46 1.48 13.00
CA ASP A 222 -13.93 2.84 13.28
C ASP A 222 -13.63 3.28 14.72
N GLY A 223 -13.60 2.35 15.68
CA GLY A 223 -13.18 2.63 17.04
C GLY A 223 -11.69 3.02 17.19
N LEU A 224 -10.85 2.61 16.23
CA LEU A 224 -9.42 2.92 16.22
C LEU A 224 -9.11 4.26 15.50
N SER A 225 -9.94 4.64 14.55
CA SER A 225 -9.79 5.87 13.75
C SER A 225 -11.19 6.42 13.37
N PRO A 226 -11.88 7.07 14.33
CA PRO A 226 -13.27 7.52 14.15
C PRO A 226 -13.42 8.61 13.09
N GLU A 227 -12.36 9.34 12.78
CA GLU A 227 -12.34 10.37 11.72
C GLU A 227 -12.55 9.81 10.31
N VAL A 228 -12.23 8.54 10.08
CA VAL A 228 -12.26 7.92 8.73
C VAL A 228 -13.66 7.89 8.14
N ALA A 229 -14.67 7.52 8.91
CA ALA A 229 -16.05 7.48 8.42
C ALA A 229 -16.52 8.88 7.96
N GLY A 230 -16.16 9.93 8.71
CA GLY A 230 -16.46 11.32 8.33
C GLY A 230 -15.74 11.74 7.04
N LEU A 231 -14.45 11.39 6.90
CA LEU A 231 -13.68 11.69 5.69
C LEU A 231 -14.22 10.96 4.45
N ILE A 232 -14.67 9.71 4.59
CA ILE A 232 -15.31 8.99 3.48
C ILE A 232 -16.56 9.76 3.01
N GLU A 233 -17.41 10.22 3.92
CA GLU A 233 -18.59 11.00 3.58
C GLU A 233 -18.24 12.36 2.97
N VAL A 234 -17.23 13.06 3.47
CA VAL A 234 -16.72 14.31 2.87
C VAL A 234 -16.31 14.10 1.41
N GLY A 235 -15.52 13.05 1.14
CA GLY A 235 -15.09 12.71 -0.22
C GLY A 235 -16.27 12.44 -1.16
N LYS A 236 -17.25 11.65 -0.70
CA LYS A 236 -18.48 11.33 -1.47
C LYS A 236 -19.29 12.59 -1.78
N GLN A 237 -19.53 13.46 -0.79
CA GLN A 237 -20.28 14.70 -0.96
C GLN A 237 -19.57 15.68 -1.89
N ALA A 238 -18.23 15.66 -1.92
CA ALA A 238 -17.42 16.43 -2.85
C ALA A 238 -17.43 15.88 -4.29
N GLY A 239 -18.03 14.72 -4.54
CA GLY A 239 -18.17 14.11 -5.86
C GLY A 239 -17.17 13.02 -6.18
N ALA A 240 -16.57 12.37 -5.16
CA ALA A 240 -15.87 11.12 -5.38
C ALA A 240 -16.85 10.02 -5.79
N LEU A 241 -16.51 9.26 -6.83
CA LEU A 241 -17.29 8.11 -7.29
C LEU A 241 -17.23 6.95 -6.31
N HIS A 242 -16.08 6.81 -5.61
CA HIS A 242 -15.89 5.86 -4.52
C HIS A 242 -14.90 6.46 -3.52
N ALA A 243 -15.15 6.24 -2.24
CA ALA A 243 -14.23 6.60 -1.17
C ALA A 243 -14.23 5.50 -0.11
N ALA A 244 -13.04 5.16 0.39
CA ALA A 244 -12.85 4.05 1.30
C ALA A 244 -11.60 4.25 2.17
N ARG A 245 -11.50 3.49 3.25
CA ARG A 245 -10.29 3.39 4.07
C ARG A 245 -9.13 2.84 3.22
N SER A 246 -7.98 3.45 3.30
CA SER A 246 -6.74 2.97 2.68
C SER A 246 -6.05 1.94 3.58
N GLY A 247 -6.00 0.69 3.17
CA GLY A 247 -5.39 -0.39 3.93
C GLY A 247 -5.97 -0.54 5.35
N ALA A 248 -5.11 -0.46 6.35
CA ALA A 248 -5.51 -0.42 7.76
C ALA A 248 -6.12 0.93 8.18
N GLY A 249 -5.88 1.98 7.42
CA GLY A 249 -6.15 3.37 7.77
C GLY A 249 -4.96 4.01 8.52
N PRO A 250 -5.10 5.24 9.01
CA PRO A 250 -6.29 6.08 9.02
C PRO A 250 -6.56 6.86 7.72
N SER A 251 -5.73 6.74 6.70
CA SER A 251 -5.98 7.43 5.43
C SER A 251 -7.24 6.94 4.74
N VAL A 252 -7.84 7.86 3.96
CA VAL A 252 -8.96 7.60 3.07
C VAL A 252 -8.51 7.82 1.64
N ILE A 253 -8.74 6.84 0.77
CA ILE A 253 -8.57 6.97 -0.67
C ILE A 253 -9.92 7.31 -1.30
N ALA A 254 -9.91 8.23 -2.26
CA ALA A 254 -11.07 8.61 -3.05
C ALA A 254 -10.75 8.51 -4.55
N PHE A 255 -11.67 7.90 -5.30
CA PHE A 255 -11.63 7.84 -6.75
C PHE A 255 -12.59 8.86 -7.32
N CYS A 256 -12.12 9.74 -8.17
CA CYS A 256 -12.90 10.83 -8.77
C CYS A 256 -12.54 10.98 -10.26
N THR A 257 -13.23 11.84 -10.96
CA THR A 257 -12.87 12.23 -12.33
C THR A 257 -12.06 13.54 -12.32
N ASN A 258 -11.48 13.91 -13.46
CA ASN A 258 -10.83 15.21 -13.61
C ASN A 258 -11.75 16.38 -13.23
N GLU A 259 -13.06 16.27 -13.48
CA GLU A 259 -14.06 17.31 -13.20
C GLU A 259 -14.30 17.52 -11.70
N THR A 260 -14.20 16.44 -10.91
CA THR A 260 -14.49 16.48 -9.47
C THR A 260 -13.26 16.52 -8.59
N ARG A 261 -12.07 16.25 -9.16
CA ARG A 261 -10.79 16.10 -8.43
C ARG A 261 -10.48 17.30 -7.53
N GLU A 262 -10.53 18.52 -8.05
CA GLU A 262 -10.19 19.72 -7.28
C GLU A 262 -11.19 19.98 -6.14
N ARG A 263 -12.48 19.64 -6.33
CA ARG A 263 -13.48 19.73 -5.25
C ARG A 263 -13.19 18.72 -4.14
N VAL A 264 -12.78 17.48 -4.50
CA VAL A 264 -12.44 16.45 -3.51
C VAL A 264 -11.19 16.86 -2.73
N ILE A 265 -10.16 17.40 -3.40
CA ILE A 265 -8.96 17.93 -2.76
C ILE A 265 -9.32 19.05 -1.77
N ALA A 266 -10.09 20.05 -2.21
CA ALA A 266 -10.50 21.17 -1.37
C ALA A 266 -11.30 20.70 -0.15
N ALA A 267 -12.28 19.81 -0.36
CA ALA A 267 -13.11 19.29 0.72
C ALA A 267 -12.30 18.52 1.78
N PHE A 268 -11.32 17.70 1.37
CA PHE A 268 -10.42 17.07 2.32
C PHE A 268 -9.52 18.08 3.04
N THR A 269 -8.97 19.06 2.32
CA THR A 269 -8.13 20.12 2.90
C THR A 269 -8.88 20.93 3.96
N ASP A 270 -10.15 21.23 3.72
CA ASP A 270 -11.02 21.98 4.64
C ASP A 270 -11.26 21.22 5.96
N THR A 271 -11.06 19.91 6.00
CA THR A 271 -11.10 19.12 7.25
C THR A 271 -9.82 19.24 8.08
N GLY A 272 -8.78 19.88 7.56
CA GLY A 272 -7.50 20.07 8.25
C GLY A 272 -6.54 18.86 8.20
N VAL A 273 -6.81 17.87 7.34
CA VAL A 273 -5.88 16.75 7.12
C VAL A 273 -4.93 17.04 5.96
N ASP A 274 -3.77 16.38 5.94
CA ASP A 274 -2.90 16.38 4.77
C ASP A 274 -3.59 15.71 3.58
N VAL A 275 -3.40 16.25 2.37
CA VAL A 275 -3.99 15.72 1.15
C VAL A 275 -2.88 15.39 0.14
N LEU A 276 -2.92 14.17 -0.38
CA LEU A 276 -2.05 13.71 -1.46
C LEU A 276 -2.91 13.44 -2.69
N ALA A 277 -2.39 13.75 -3.87
CA ALA A 277 -3.06 13.47 -5.13
C ALA A 277 -2.10 12.77 -6.11
N PRO A 278 -1.61 11.57 -5.72
CA PRO A 278 -0.63 10.85 -6.51
C PRO A 278 -1.22 10.31 -7.80
N GLN A 279 -0.36 10.12 -8.79
CA GLN A 279 -0.69 9.32 -9.96
C GLN A 279 -0.66 7.83 -9.61
N LEU A 280 -1.26 7.01 -10.48
CA LEU A 280 -1.08 5.57 -10.45
C LEU A 280 0.38 5.22 -10.74
N ALA A 281 1.02 4.45 -9.89
CA ALA A 281 2.32 3.86 -10.20
C ALA A 281 2.13 2.69 -11.16
N THR A 282 2.36 2.91 -12.44
CA THR A 282 2.21 1.86 -13.48
C THR A 282 3.32 0.81 -13.39
N THR A 283 4.46 1.15 -12.79
CA THR A 283 5.55 0.23 -12.48
C THR A 283 5.65 0.04 -10.98
N GLY A 284 5.82 -1.20 -10.56
CA GLY A 284 6.04 -1.56 -9.16
C GLY A 284 7.51 -1.38 -8.76
N LEU A 285 8.13 -2.47 -8.35
CA LEU A 285 9.57 -2.56 -8.04
C LEU A 285 10.43 -2.19 -9.25
N VAL A 286 11.37 -1.26 -9.06
CA VAL A 286 12.40 -0.87 -10.04
C VAL A 286 13.79 -0.90 -9.43
#